data_eb518b307e8d2ee7ed7111a32383b2f0
#
_entry.id   eb518b307e8d2ee7ed7111a32383b2f0
#
_cell.length_a   1.000
_cell.length_b   1.000
_cell.length_c   1.000
_cell.angle_alpha   90.00
_cell.angle_beta   90.00
_cell.angle_gamma   90.00
#
_symmetry.space_group_name_H-M   'P 1'
#
loop_
_entity.id
_entity.type
_entity.pdbx_description
1 polymer ?
#
loop_
_entity_poly.entity_id
_entity_poly.type
_entity_poly.pdbx_seq_one_letter_code
_entity_poly.pdbx_strand_id
1 'polypeptide(L)'
;MPGASTSAALNRAVHRYRAAPFGARLFVHGRAFLSDLAFVERFVPRKGFIVDLGCGHGLFACLLREAAESRRVLGIDLDERKIEVARGAVRDTQWLRFEVGDIIKDQPPHCDAVTIVDVLYLLPFEDQQRVLKNAATALGEGGPLIVKAQERRTDPRFAITYAQELVTVGLGFTRGGHERFYFPSRDDALAMFEHAGFVVEVEEMPRRPYTDVVYLARKAPLKPSPAA
;
A
#
# COMPACT_ATOMS: atom_id res chain seq x y z
N MET A 1 11.12 -13.37 10.12
CA MET A 1 11.11 -12.29 11.11
C MET A 1 11.65 -11.04 10.44
N PRO A 2 11.01 -9.84 10.56
CA PRO A 2 11.63 -8.62 10.07
C PRO A 2 12.96 -8.42 10.77
N GLY A 3 13.99 -7.99 10.02
CA GLY A 3 15.30 -7.74 10.60
C GLY A 3 15.24 -6.65 11.68
N ALA A 4 16.07 -6.72 12.70
CA ALA A 4 16.13 -5.72 13.77
C ALA A 4 16.22 -4.26 13.25
N SER A 5 16.81 -4.08 12.07
CA SER A 5 16.91 -2.79 11.35
C SER A 5 15.54 -2.25 10.91
N THR A 6 14.62 -3.08 10.37
CA THR A 6 13.31 -2.62 9.89
C THR A 6 12.37 -2.30 11.05
N SER A 7 12.42 -3.06 12.15
CA SER A 7 11.66 -2.76 13.36
C SER A 7 12.09 -1.42 13.98
N ALA A 8 13.38 -1.13 14.01
CA ALA A 8 13.89 0.17 14.46
C ALA A 8 13.44 1.31 13.52
N ALA A 9 13.41 1.08 12.19
CA ALA A 9 12.90 2.04 11.23
C ALA A 9 11.41 2.33 11.43
N LEU A 10 10.60 1.30 11.72
CA LEU A 10 9.17 1.46 12.03
C LEU A 10 8.96 2.33 13.29
N ASN A 11 9.74 2.09 14.34
CA ASN A 11 9.67 2.91 15.55
C ASN A 11 10.02 4.38 15.27
N ARG A 12 11.06 4.65 14.44
CA ARG A 12 11.38 6.02 14.01
C ARG A 12 10.27 6.63 13.17
N ALA A 13 9.66 5.89 12.26
CA ALA A 13 8.53 6.34 11.46
C ALA A 13 7.32 6.73 12.35
N VAL A 14 6.95 5.89 13.32
CA VAL A 14 5.89 6.19 14.30
C VAL A 14 6.22 7.44 15.12
N HIS A 15 7.48 7.60 15.56
CA HIS A 15 7.90 8.76 16.34
C HIS A 15 7.74 10.10 15.60
N ARG A 16 7.73 10.13 14.27
CA ARG A 16 7.48 11.32 13.47
C ARG A 16 6.10 11.95 13.76
N TYR A 17 5.12 11.15 14.21
CA TYR A 17 3.75 11.59 14.52
C TYR A 17 3.54 12.08 15.95
N ARG A 18 4.60 12.23 16.75
CA ARG A 18 4.48 12.65 18.17
C ARG A 18 3.73 13.97 18.38
N ALA A 19 3.78 14.89 17.41
CA ALA A 19 3.08 16.19 17.43
C ALA A 19 1.73 16.16 16.69
N ALA A 20 1.34 15.05 16.08
CA ALA A 20 0.07 14.91 15.38
C ALA A 20 -1.13 14.90 16.35
N PRO A 21 -2.34 15.24 15.88
CA PRO A 21 -3.56 15.14 16.68
C PRO A 21 -3.74 13.75 17.32
N PHE A 22 -4.36 13.70 18.49
CA PHE A 22 -4.48 12.46 19.28
C PHE A 22 -5.07 11.28 18.48
N GLY A 23 -6.16 11.51 17.72
CA GLY A 23 -6.80 10.47 16.91
C GLY A 23 -5.86 9.92 15.81
N ALA A 24 -5.10 10.80 15.14
CA ALA A 24 -4.12 10.39 14.13
C ALA A 24 -2.96 9.58 14.77
N ARG A 25 -2.50 9.99 15.95
CA ARG A 25 -1.48 9.22 16.70
C ARG A 25 -1.98 7.83 17.07
N LEU A 26 -3.20 7.75 17.62
CA LEU A 26 -3.82 6.47 17.99
C LEU A 26 -3.93 5.55 16.78
N PHE A 27 -4.39 6.07 15.64
CA PHE A 27 -4.48 5.33 14.39
C PHE A 27 -3.10 4.83 13.91
N VAL A 28 -2.09 5.71 13.88
CA VAL A 28 -0.74 5.36 13.45
C VAL A 28 -0.13 4.25 14.32
N HIS A 29 -0.29 4.35 15.65
CA HIS A 29 0.17 3.32 16.59
C HIS A 29 -0.57 1.99 16.38
N GLY A 30 -1.90 2.03 16.23
CA GLY A 30 -2.72 0.86 15.96
C GLY A 30 -2.31 0.18 14.65
N ARG A 31 -2.12 0.95 13.58
CA ARG A 31 -1.68 0.44 12.28
C ARG A 31 -0.27 -0.16 12.32
N ALA A 32 0.68 0.50 13.00
CA ALA A 32 2.02 -0.03 13.18
C ALA A 32 2.03 -1.38 13.91
N PHE A 33 1.09 -1.57 14.86
CA PHE A 33 0.94 -2.80 15.61
C PHE A 33 0.21 -3.89 14.82
N LEU A 34 -0.84 -3.57 14.08
CA LEU A 34 -1.75 -4.53 13.44
C LEU A 34 -1.31 -4.95 12.03
N SER A 35 -0.71 -4.07 11.23
CA SER A 35 -0.58 -4.25 9.77
C SER A 35 0.72 -4.92 9.31
N ASP A 36 1.64 -5.31 10.21
CA ASP A 36 2.96 -5.89 9.88
C ASP A 36 3.68 -5.22 8.68
N LEU A 37 3.69 -3.89 8.69
CA LEU A 37 4.28 -3.08 7.62
C LEU A 37 5.77 -3.39 7.39
N ALA A 38 6.47 -3.85 8.42
CA ALA A 38 7.86 -4.25 8.34
C ALA A 38 8.06 -5.50 7.46
N PHE A 39 7.05 -6.38 7.38
CA PHE A 39 7.09 -7.51 6.46
C PHE A 39 6.99 -7.04 5.00
N VAL A 40 6.09 -6.11 4.70
CA VAL A 40 5.88 -5.56 3.35
C VAL A 40 7.11 -4.77 2.87
N GLU A 41 7.73 -3.99 3.77
CA GLU A 41 8.90 -3.17 3.47
C GLU A 41 10.07 -3.96 2.86
N ARG A 42 10.22 -5.24 3.22
CA ARG A 42 11.31 -6.11 2.75
C ARG A 42 11.33 -6.31 1.23
N PHE A 43 10.17 -6.21 0.60
CA PHE A 43 10.00 -6.44 -0.84
C PHE A 43 10.19 -5.17 -1.67
N VAL A 44 10.24 -3.99 -1.01
CA VAL A 44 10.39 -2.71 -1.70
C VAL A 44 11.87 -2.44 -1.99
N PRO A 45 12.25 -2.04 -3.22
CA PRO A 45 13.64 -1.72 -3.57
C PRO A 45 14.27 -0.74 -2.59
N ARG A 46 15.55 -0.95 -2.25
CA ARG A 46 16.27 -0.13 -1.25
C ARG A 46 16.67 1.26 -1.77
N LYS A 47 16.48 1.54 -3.06
CA LYS A 47 16.83 2.80 -3.73
C LYS A 47 15.80 3.14 -4.79
N GLY A 48 15.82 4.38 -5.28
CA GLY A 48 14.97 4.84 -6.37
C GLY A 48 13.77 5.65 -5.90
N PHE A 49 12.92 6.00 -6.85
CA PHE A 49 11.69 6.75 -6.62
C PHE A 49 10.50 5.80 -6.44
N ILE A 50 9.92 5.81 -5.25
CA ILE A 50 8.80 4.94 -4.85
C ILE A 50 7.54 5.78 -4.74
N VAL A 51 6.44 5.31 -5.32
CA VAL A 51 5.12 5.93 -5.17
C VAL A 51 4.23 5.01 -4.32
N ASP A 52 3.71 5.54 -3.21
CA ASP A 52 2.80 4.85 -2.28
C ASP A 52 1.36 5.33 -2.52
N LEU A 53 0.56 4.51 -3.21
CA LEU A 53 -0.80 4.84 -3.61
C LEU A 53 -1.80 4.49 -2.51
N GLY A 54 -2.62 5.47 -2.09
CA GLY A 54 -3.51 5.36 -0.94
C GLY A 54 -2.75 5.37 0.39
N CYS A 55 -1.76 6.25 0.51
CA CYS A 55 -0.83 6.28 1.63
C CYS A 55 -1.47 6.63 2.99
N GLY A 56 -2.70 7.14 3.00
CA GLY A 56 -3.39 7.59 4.20
C GLY A 56 -2.60 8.63 4.98
N HIS A 57 -2.39 8.38 6.28
CA HIS A 57 -1.55 9.24 7.13
C HIS A 57 -0.04 9.14 6.83
N GLY A 58 0.39 8.37 5.83
CA GLY A 58 1.77 8.31 5.37
C GLY A 58 2.72 7.43 6.20
N LEU A 59 2.21 6.58 7.10
CA LEU A 59 3.09 5.76 7.97
C LEU A 59 4.00 4.83 7.17
N PHE A 60 3.47 4.16 6.12
CA PHE A 60 4.27 3.23 5.32
C PHE A 60 5.33 3.97 4.50
N ALA A 61 4.97 5.09 3.87
CA ALA A 61 5.93 5.96 3.19
C ALA A 61 7.04 6.47 4.13
N CYS A 62 6.70 6.85 5.36
CA CYS A 62 7.69 7.19 6.40
C CYS A 62 8.61 5.99 6.73
N LEU A 63 8.04 4.78 6.89
CA LEU A 63 8.82 3.56 7.11
C LEU A 63 9.78 3.29 5.95
N LEU A 64 9.33 3.39 4.71
CA LEU A 64 10.16 3.21 3.52
C LEU A 64 11.40 4.13 3.56
N ARG A 65 11.19 5.40 3.90
CA ARG A 65 12.27 6.39 3.99
C ARG A 65 13.20 6.12 5.17
N GLU A 66 12.68 5.73 6.34
CA GLU A 66 13.48 5.38 7.52
C GLU A 66 14.29 4.10 7.35
N ALA A 67 13.80 3.17 6.55
CA ALA A 67 14.46 1.89 6.30
C ALA A 67 15.58 1.99 5.26
N ALA A 68 15.52 2.95 4.32
CA ALA A 68 16.56 3.14 3.30
C ALA A 68 16.65 4.61 2.85
N GLU A 69 17.76 5.25 3.16
CA GLU A 69 18.01 6.67 2.85
C GLU A 69 18.13 6.97 1.35
N SER A 70 18.41 5.97 0.52
CA SER A 70 18.49 6.12 -0.93
C SER A 70 17.13 6.08 -1.64
N ARG A 71 16.02 5.97 -0.89
CA ARG A 71 14.66 6.05 -1.43
C ARG A 71 14.18 7.51 -1.46
N ARG A 72 13.62 7.93 -2.59
CA ARG A 72 12.74 9.08 -2.67
C ARG A 72 11.31 8.56 -2.68
N VAL A 73 10.44 9.05 -1.80
CA VAL A 73 9.09 8.52 -1.63
C VAL A 73 8.06 9.62 -1.83
N LEU A 74 7.03 9.32 -2.63
CA LEU A 74 5.82 10.12 -2.78
C LEU A 74 4.63 9.31 -2.30
N GLY A 75 3.93 9.78 -1.29
CA GLY A 75 2.63 9.24 -0.88
C GLY A 75 1.48 10.03 -1.52
N ILE A 76 0.50 9.34 -2.07
CA ILE A 76 -0.71 9.93 -2.66
C ILE A 76 -1.94 9.37 -1.96
N ASP A 77 -2.87 10.22 -1.54
CA ASP A 77 -4.16 9.82 -0.96
C ASP A 77 -5.22 10.88 -1.28
N LEU A 78 -6.46 10.44 -1.40
CA LEU A 78 -7.60 11.31 -1.70
C LEU A 78 -8.01 12.19 -0.51
N ASP A 79 -7.76 11.73 0.73
CA ASP A 79 -8.17 12.43 1.95
C ASP A 79 -7.15 13.51 2.34
N GLU A 80 -7.47 14.77 2.02
CA GLU A 80 -6.64 15.93 2.33
C GLU A 80 -6.26 16.02 3.81
N ARG A 81 -7.18 15.66 4.73
CA ARG A 81 -6.92 15.73 6.18
C ARG A 81 -5.83 14.74 6.59
N LYS A 82 -5.81 13.55 5.98
CA LYS A 82 -4.76 12.55 6.21
C LYS A 82 -3.43 13.04 5.64
N ILE A 83 -3.46 13.64 4.45
CA ILE A 83 -2.28 14.22 3.81
C ILE A 83 -1.70 15.38 4.64
N GLU A 84 -2.53 16.22 5.24
CA GLU A 84 -2.04 17.26 6.16
C GLU A 84 -1.29 16.67 7.36
N VAL A 85 -1.84 15.62 7.98
CA VAL A 85 -1.14 14.89 9.05
C VAL A 85 0.17 14.27 8.55
N ALA A 86 0.16 13.65 7.37
CA ALA A 86 1.35 13.06 6.76
C ALA A 86 2.43 14.12 6.50
N ARG A 87 2.06 15.29 5.97
CA ARG A 87 2.97 16.44 5.76
C ARG A 87 3.58 16.94 7.06
N GLY A 88 2.81 16.95 8.14
CA GLY A 88 3.30 17.30 9.48
C GLY A 88 4.36 16.34 10.03
N ALA A 89 4.44 15.11 9.53
CA ALA A 89 5.44 14.12 9.90
C ALA A 89 6.76 14.24 9.10
N VAL A 90 6.81 15.11 8.07
CA VAL A 90 7.98 15.27 7.18
C VAL A 90 8.83 16.44 7.63
N ARG A 91 10.16 16.25 7.61
CA ARG A 91 11.15 17.31 7.84
C ARG A 91 11.87 17.72 6.56
N ASP A 92 12.06 16.77 5.65
CA ASP A 92 12.78 16.96 4.39
C ASP A 92 11.90 16.49 3.22
N THR A 93 11.30 17.47 2.54
CA THR A 93 10.37 17.26 1.43
C THR A 93 11.07 16.86 0.13
N GLN A 94 12.38 16.94 0.04
CA GLN A 94 13.14 16.49 -1.11
C GLN A 94 13.06 14.95 -1.26
N TRP A 95 13.07 14.23 -0.13
CA TRP A 95 13.14 12.78 -0.11
C TRP A 95 11.82 12.09 0.23
N LEU A 96 10.94 12.79 0.95
CA LEU A 96 9.62 12.27 1.31
C LEU A 96 8.60 13.41 1.19
N ARG A 97 7.58 13.22 0.36
CA ARG A 97 6.50 14.18 0.19
C ARG A 97 5.16 13.49 0.08
N PHE A 98 4.10 14.25 0.31
CA PHE A 98 2.72 13.79 0.27
C PHE A 98 1.85 14.72 -0.55
N GLU A 99 1.04 14.15 -1.44
CA GLU A 99 0.17 14.88 -2.36
C GLU A 99 -1.26 14.36 -2.24
N VAL A 100 -2.23 15.27 -2.35
CA VAL A 100 -3.64 14.89 -2.50
C VAL A 100 -3.85 14.49 -3.96
N GLY A 101 -4.47 13.32 -4.18
CA GLY A 101 -4.76 12.83 -5.52
C GLY A 101 -5.69 11.62 -5.50
N ASP A 102 -6.41 11.43 -6.59
CA ASP A 102 -7.34 10.33 -6.79
C ASP A 102 -6.63 9.20 -7.55
N ILE A 103 -6.22 8.14 -6.84
CA ILE A 103 -5.48 7.00 -7.43
C ILE A 103 -6.26 6.26 -8.52
N ILE A 104 -7.58 6.46 -8.59
CA ILE A 104 -8.44 5.86 -9.63
C ILE A 104 -8.36 6.68 -10.92
N LYS A 105 -8.38 8.02 -10.82
CA LYS A 105 -8.51 8.96 -11.93
C LYS A 105 -7.18 9.53 -12.39
N ASP A 106 -6.29 9.81 -11.43
CA ASP A 106 -5.03 10.48 -11.70
C ASP A 106 -3.94 9.47 -12.08
N GLN A 107 -3.13 9.82 -13.07
CA GLN A 107 -1.99 9.04 -13.45
C GLN A 107 -0.81 9.33 -12.51
N PRO A 108 -0.30 8.35 -11.76
CA PRO A 108 0.88 8.55 -10.93
C PRO A 108 2.12 8.90 -11.78
N PRO A 109 3.07 9.66 -11.24
CA PRO A 109 4.30 9.98 -11.96
C PRO A 109 5.13 8.71 -12.23
N HIS A 110 5.96 8.76 -13.29
CA HIS A 110 6.92 7.67 -13.57
C HIS A 110 7.82 7.41 -12.35
N CYS A 111 7.97 6.13 -12.00
CA CYS A 111 8.67 5.71 -10.79
C CYS A 111 9.36 4.35 -10.95
N ASP A 112 10.26 4.05 -10.01
CA ASP A 112 11.01 2.79 -9.98
C ASP A 112 10.23 1.66 -9.28
N ALA A 113 9.30 1.99 -8.37
CA ALA A 113 8.40 1.03 -7.73
C ALA A 113 7.10 1.71 -7.28
N VAL A 114 6.03 0.92 -7.24
CA VAL A 114 4.72 1.33 -6.67
C VAL A 114 4.39 0.43 -5.49
N THR A 115 3.84 1.03 -4.43
CA THR A 115 3.27 0.30 -3.29
C THR A 115 1.79 0.65 -3.11
N ILE A 116 0.97 -0.35 -2.76
CA ILE A 116 -0.44 -0.20 -2.41
C ILE A 116 -0.69 -1.05 -1.16
N VAL A 117 -0.97 -0.42 -0.03
CA VAL A 117 -1.01 -1.12 1.26
C VAL A 117 -2.35 -0.89 1.96
N ASP A 118 -3.17 -1.94 2.03
CA ASP A 118 -4.48 -1.95 2.69
C ASP A 118 -5.46 -0.90 2.11
N VAL A 119 -5.57 -0.82 0.78
CA VAL A 119 -6.41 0.17 0.08
C VAL A 119 -7.38 -0.47 -0.91
N LEU A 120 -6.94 -1.46 -1.71
CA LEU A 120 -7.73 -1.92 -2.85
C LEU A 120 -9.12 -2.42 -2.46
N TYR A 121 -9.26 -3.13 -1.34
CA TYR A 121 -10.55 -3.65 -0.89
C TYR A 121 -11.60 -2.58 -0.53
N LEU A 122 -11.19 -1.32 -0.42
CA LEU A 122 -12.08 -0.17 -0.23
C LEU A 122 -12.74 0.29 -1.55
N LEU A 123 -12.26 -0.21 -2.68
CA LEU A 123 -12.67 0.18 -4.02
C LEU A 123 -13.45 -0.94 -4.70
N PRO A 124 -14.49 -0.62 -5.50
CA PRO A 124 -15.11 -1.58 -6.39
C PRO A 124 -14.10 -2.26 -7.32
N PHE A 125 -14.38 -3.48 -7.76
CA PHE A 125 -13.44 -4.26 -8.58
C PHE A 125 -13.01 -3.54 -9.87
N GLU A 126 -13.90 -2.79 -10.50
CA GLU A 126 -13.56 -1.97 -11.68
C GLU A 126 -12.53 -0.89 -11.35
N ASP A 127 -12.66 -0.26 -10.18
CA ASP A 127 -11.73 0.78 -9.74
C ASP A 127 -10.40 0.17 -9.27
N GLN A 128 -10.43 -1.02 -8.62
CA GLN A 128 -9.20 -1.79 -8.35
C GLN A 128 -8.43 -2.05 -9.65
N GLN A 129 -9.14 -2.47 -10.71
CA GLN A 129 -8.53 -2.72 -12.02
C GLN A 129 -7.93 -1.45 -12.64
N ARG A 130 -8.58 -0.28 -12.48
CA ARG A 130 -8.05 1.02 -12.94
C ARG A 130 -6.78 1.40 -12.20
N VAL A 131 -6.77 1.26 -10.87
CA VAL A 131 -5.58 1.54 -10.05
C VAL A 131 -4.41 0.66 -10.47
N LEU A 132 -4.63 -0.65 -10.69
CA LEU A 132 -3.57 -1.55 -11.17
C LEU A 132 -3.03 -1.14 -12.54
N LYS A 133 -3.88 -0.71 -13.47
CA LYS A 133 -3.47 -0.19 -14.79
C LYS A 133 -2.68 1.12 -14.67
N ASN A 134 -3.12 2.04 -13.81
CA ASN A 134 -2.41 3.29 -13.54
C ASN A 134 -1.01 3.00 -12.97
N ALA A 135 -0.91 2.05 -12.03
CA ALA A 135 0.37 1.60 -11.50
C ALA A 135 1.28 0.99 -12.58
N ALA A 136 0.71 0.16 -13.48
CA ALA A 136 1.46 -0.42 -14.59
C ALA A 136 2.02 0.66 -15.53
N THR A 137 1.25 1.72 -15.79
CA THR A 137 1.69 2.84 -16.65
C THR A 137 2.79 3.66 -15.98
N ALA A 138 2.70 3.87 -14.66
CA ALA A 138 3.68 4.65 -13.89
C ALA A 138 5.03 3.94 -13.74
N LEU A 139 5.04 2.61 -13.68
CA LEU A 139 6.25 1.82 -13.46
C LEU A 139 7.18 1.86 -14.67
N GLY A 140 8.47 2.12 -14.40
CA GLY A 140 9.55 1.89 -15.33
C GLY A 140 9.73 0.40 -15.69
N GLU A 141 10.58 0.11 -16.66
CA GLU A 141 10.89 -1.26 -17.07
C GLU A 141 11.49 -2.06 -15.88
N GLY A 142 10.91 -3.23 -15.61
CA GLY A 142 11.32 -4.09 -14.48
C GLY A 142 10.95 -3.60 -13.09
N GLY A 143 10.33 -2.43 -12.97
CA GLY A 143 9.87 -1.88 -11.70
C GLY A 143 8.80 -2.76 -11.05
N PRO A 144 8.90 -3.09 -9.74
CA PRO A 144 7.90 -3.90 -9.05
C PRO A 144 6.70 -3.06 -8.58
N LEU A 145 5.52 -3.69 -8.62
CA LEU A 145 4.35 -3.29 -7.87
C LEU A 145 4.20 -4.22 -6.66
N ILE A 146 4.17 -3.65 -5.46
CA ILE A 146 4.00 -4.39 -4.20
C ILE A 146 2.63 -4.04 -3.63
N VAL A 147 1.74 -5.03 -3.54
CA VAL A 147 0.39 -4.83 -3.01
C VAL A 147 0.17 -5.69 -1.79
N LYS A 148 -0.07 -5.05 -0.63
CA LYS A 148 -0.62 -5.75 0.53
C LYS A 148 -2.14 -5.65 0.49
N ALA A 149 -2.81 -6.79 0.52
CA ALA A 149 -4.26 -6.87 0.50
C ALA A 149 -4.77 -8.05 1.34
N GLN A 150 -6.08 -8.05 1.60
CA GLN A 150 -6.79 -9.17 2.18
C GLN A 150 -7.51 -9.95 1.08
N GLU A 151 -7.48 -11.28 1.18
CA GLU A 151 -8.22 -12.17 0.29
C GLU A 151 -9.53 -12.62 0.96
N ARG A 152 -10.58 -12.72 0.16
CA ARG A 152 -11.79 -13.43 0.57
C ARG A 152 -11.51 -14.92 0.62
N ARG A 153 -11.60 -15.50 1.82
CA ARG A 153 -11.42 -16.92 2.06
C ARG A 153 -12.69 -17.53 2.69
N THR A 154 -12.85 -18.83 2.53
CA THR A 154 -13.96 -19.58 3.14
C THR A 154 -13.67 -20.01 4.58
N ASP A 155 -12.46 -19.74 5.08
CA ASP A 155 -12.05 -20.11 6.43
C ASP A 155 -12.48 -19.06 7.49
N PRO A 156 -12.56 -19.44 8.79
CA PRO A 156 -12.99 -18.52 9.86
C PRO A 156 -12.12 -17.26 10.02
N ARG A 157 -10.89 -17.27 9.53
CA ARG A 157 -9.97 -16.11 9.60
C ARG A 157 -10.50 -14.92 8.82
N PHE A 158 -11.22 -15.17 7.73
CA PHE A 158 -11.83 -14.10 6.97
C PHE A 158 -12.88 -13.33 7.78
N ALA A 159 -13.67 -14.03 8.62
CA ALA A 159 -14.63 -13.36 9.50
C ALA A 159 -13.95 -12.41 10.50
N ILE A 160 -12.78 -12.78 11.01
CA ILE A 160 -11.98 -11.93 11.91
C ILE A 160 -11.44 -10.71 11.16
N THR A 161 -10.89 -10.92 9.96
CA THR A 161 -10.41 -9.83 9.07
C THR A 161 -11.55 -8.86 8.76
N TYR A 162 -12.72 -9.37 8.37
CA TYR A 162 -13.89 -8.56 8.04
C TYR A 162 -14.39 -7.74 9.25
N ALA A 163 -14.47 -8.37 10.44
CA ALA A 163 -14.87 -7.69 11.67
C ALA A 163 -13.89 -6.57 12.07
N GLN A 164 -12.58 -6.80 11.91
CA GLN A 164 -11.56 -5.77 12.18
C GLN A 164 -11.73 -4.58 11.24
N GLU A 165 -11.95 -4.80 9.95
CA GLU A 165 -12.14 -3.72 8.98
C GLU A 165 -13.41 -2.92 9.26
N LEU A 166 -14.51 -3.58 9.67
CA LEU A 166 -15.73 -2.88 10.11
C LEU A 166 -15.46 -1.94 11.29
N VAL A 167 -14.66 -2.36 12.27
CA VAL A 167 -14.30 -1.52 13.41
C VAL A 167 -13.42 -0.34 12.94
N THR A 168 -12.45 -0.58 12.06
CA THR A 168 -11.53 0.44 11.55
C THR A 168 -12.29 1.54 10.76
N VAL A 169 -13.24 1.13 9.92
CA VAL A 169 -14.09 2.06 9.16
C VAL A 169 -15.12 2.74 10.05
N GLY A 170 -15.77 1.99 10.95
CA GLY A 170 -16.78 2.52 11.88
C GLY A 170 -16.24 3.59 12.84
N LEU A 171 -14.95 3.54 13.17
CA LEU A 171 -14.26 4.58 13.93
C LEU A 171 -13.86 5.80 13.08
N GLY A 172 -14.26 5.85 11.80
CA GLY A 172 -13.99 6.97 10.90
C GLY A 172 -12.53 7.10 10.44
N PHE A 173 -11.72 6.07 10.66
CA PHE A 173 -10.31 6.06 10.26
C PHE A 173 -10.11 5.85 8.77
N THR A 174 -11.13 5.33 8.06
CA THR A 174 -11.08 5.11 6.61
C THR A 174 -12.33 5.71 5.99
N ARG A 175 -12.16 6.68 5.10
CA ARG A 175 -13.23 7.20 4.25
C ARG A 175 -13.07 6.56 2.86
N GLY A 176 -13.65 5.40 2.65
CA GLY A 176 -14.01 4.91 1.33
C GLY A 176 -15.42 5.41 1.02
N GLY A 177 -15.66 5.97 -0.17
CA GLY A 177 -16.99 6.42 -0.59
C GLY A 177 -18.03 5.29 -0.75
N HIS A 178 -17.72 4.08 -0.34
CA HIS A 178 -18.57 2.90 -0.45
C HIS A 178 -18.81 2.26 0.92
N GLU A 179 -20.06 1.92 1.20
CA GLU A 179 -20.48 1.23 2.44
C GLU A 179 -20.08 -0.26 2.48
N ARG A 180 -19.34 -0.76 1.49
CA ARG A 180 -18.99 -2.17 1.33
C ARG A 180 -17.51 -2.35 1.08
N PHE A 181 -16.98 -3.48 1.57
CA PHE A 181 -15.64 -3.96 1.23
C PHE A 181 -15.71 -4.91 0.04
N TYR A 182 -14.72 -4.84 -0.84
CA TYR A 182 -14.61 -5.62 -2.06
C TYR A 182 -13.35 -6.48 -2.01
N PHE A 183 -13.43 -7.56 -1.24
CA PHE A 183 -12.34 -8.53 -1.15
C PHE A 183 -12.41 -9.52 -2.32
N PRO A 184 -11.43 -9.55 -3.22
CA PRO A 184 -11.35 -10.55 -4.25
C PRO A 184 -10.99 -11.92 -3.66
N SER A 185 -11.38 -13.01 -4.31
CA SER A 185 -10.71 -14.29 -4.12
C SER A 185 -9.29 -14.21 -4.69
N ARG A 186 -8.43 -15.18 -4.35
CA ARG A 186 -7.07 -15.24 -4.94
C ARG A 186 -7.10 -15.27 -6.46
N ASP A 187 -7.96 -16.11 -7.04
CA ASP A 187 -8.07 -16.25 -8.48
C ASP A 187 -8.56 -14.96 -9.16
N ASP A 188 -9.57 -14.29 -8.55
CA ASP A 188 -10.03 -12.99 -9.05
C ASP A 188 -8.93 -11.93 -8.98
N ALA A 189 -8.16 -11.89 -7.87
CA ALA A 189 -7.06 -10.97 -7.72
C ALA A 189 -5.96 -11.21 -8.78
N LEU A 190 -5.55 -12.47 -8.97
CA LEU A 190 -4.53 -12.83 -9.97
C LEU A 190 -4.99 -12.47 -11.38
N ALA A 191 -6.26 -12.71 -11.71
CA ALA A 191 -6.85 -12.31 -13.00
C ALA A 191 -6.81 -10.79 -13.18
N MET A 192 -7.10 -9.99 -12.14
CA MET A 192 -7.00 -8.53 -12.22
C MET A 192 -5.57 -8.05 -12.49
N PHE A 193 -4.57 -8.65 -11.86
CA PHE A 193 -3.16 -8.33 -12.13
C PHE A 193 -2.76 -8.69 -13.55
N GLU A 194 -3.16 -9.88 -14.03
CA GLU A 194 -2.89 -10.32 -15.40
C GLU A 194 -3.50 -9.37 -16.43
N HIS A 195 -4.77 -8.94 -16.23
CA HIS A 195 -5.42 -7.96 -17.10
C HIS A 195 -4.76 -6.58 -17.08
N ALA A 196 -4.04 -6.25 -15.99
CA ALA A 196 -3.23 -5.04 -15.91
C ALA A 196 -1.82 -5.21 -16.50
N GLY A 197 -1.47 -6.42 -17.02
CA GLY A 197 -0.20 -6.73 -17.64
C GLY A 197 0.90 -7.15 -16.68
N PHE A 198 0.55 -7.68 -15.51
CA PHE A 198 1.50 -8.16 -14.51
C PHE A 198 1.57 -9.69 -14.44
N VAL A 199 2.76 -10.19 -14.13
CA VAL A 199 3.00 -11.52 -13.58
C VAL A 199 3.22 -11.36 -12.08
N VAL A 200 2.66 -12.26 -11.27
CA VAL A 200 2.58 -12.08 -9.80
C VAL A 200 3.09 -13.31 -9.07
N GLU A 201 3.90 -13.07 -8.05
CA GLU A 201 4.20 -14.00 -6.97
C GLU A 201 3.40 -13.59 -5.72
N VAL A 202 2.89 -14.57 -4.96
CA VAL A 202 2.08 -14.31 -3.76
C VAL A 202 2.82 -14.79 -2.52
N GLU A 203 3.02 -13.86 -1.58
CA GLU A 203 3.64 -14.14 -0.29
C GLU A 203 2.58 -14.11 0.82
N GLU A 204 2.44 -15.22 1.54
CA GLU A 204 1.57 -15.31 2.71
C GLU A 204 2.17 -14.53 3.88
N MET A 205 1.38 -13.68 4.51
CA MET A 205 1.86 -12.97 5.69
C MET A 205 1.83 -13.88 6.91
N PRO A 206 2.91 -13.89 7.73
CA PRO A 206 3.03 -14.82 8.85
C PRO A 206 2.10 -14.50 10.01
N ARG A 207 1.55 -13.29 10.07
CA ARG A 207 0.74 -12.81 11.19
C ARG A 207 -0.68 -13.34 11.13
N ARG A 208 -0.98 -14.31 11.96
CA ARG A 208 -2.35 -14.80 12.17
C ARG A 208 -3.09 -13.89 13.17
N PRO A 209 -4.42 -13.75 13.11
CA PRO A 209 -5.38 -14.59 12.37
C PRO A 209 -5.86 -14.03 11.03
N TYR A 210 -5.20 -13.05 10.45
CA TYR A 210 -5.68 -12.33 9.26
C TYR A 210 -5.43 -13.09 7.94
N THR A 211 -6.18 -12.72 6.89
CA THR A 211 -6.04 -13.26 5.53
C THR A 211 -5.17 -12.36 4.64
N ASP A 212 -4.20 -11.69 5.25
CA ASP A 212 -3.30 -10.77 4.58
C ASP A 212 -2.30 -11.52 3.70
N VAL A 213 -2.10 -10.99 2.50
CA VAL A 213 -1.10 -11.46 1.54
C VAL A 213 -0.36 -10.27 0.94
N VAL A 214 0.83 -10.54 0.40
CA VAL A 214 1.58 -9.57 -0.42
C VAL A 214 1.68 -10.12 -1.83
N TYR A 215 1.13 -9.37 -2.79
CA TYR A 215 1.32 -9.62 -4.21
C TYR A 215 2.56 -8.88 -4.68
N LEU A 216 3.52 -9.62 -5.21
CA LEU A 216 4.76 -9.12 -5.81
C LEU A 216 4.61 -9.18 -7.32
N ALA A 217 4.22 -8.07 -7.92
CA ALA A 217 3.88 -7.99 -9.33
C ALA A 217 5.00 -7.33 -10.13
N ARG A 218 5.28 -7.85 -11.32
CA ARG A 218 6.20 -7.28 -12.32
C ARG A 218 5.52 -7.27 -13.67
N LYS A 219 5.83 -6.27 -14.51
CA LYS A 219 5.29 -6.26 -15.88
C LYS A 219 5.66 -7.56 -16.59
N ALA A 220 4.67 -8.17 -17.23
CA ALA A 220 4.93 -9.30 -18.12
C ALA A 220 5.90 -8.87 -19.24
N PRO A 221 6.85 -9.71 -19.63
CA PRO A 221 7.69 -9.44 -20.79
C PRO A 221 6.81 -9.22 -22.02
N LEU A 222 7.11 -8.20 -22.80
CA LEU A 222 6.40 -7.95 -24.06
C LEU A 222 6.46 -9.23 -24.89
N LYS A 223 5.31 -9.79 -25.27
CA LYS A 223 5.27 -10.87 -26.24
C LYS A 223 5.95 -10.36 -27.51
N PRO A 224 6.94 -11.07 -28.08
CA PRO A 224 7.51 -10.68 -29.37
C PRO A 224 6.35 -10.54 -30.35
N SER A 225 6.31 -9.40 -31.06
CA SER A 225 5.34 -9.19 -32.14
C SER A 225 5.49 -10.36 -33.12
N PRO A 226 4.40 -11.04 -33.52
CA PRO A 226 4.51 -12.01 -34.57
C PRO A 226 5.17 -11.32 -35.76
N ALA A 227 6.31 -11.89 -36.20
CA ALA A 227 7.03 -11.39 -37.38
C ALA A 227 6.05 -11.30 -38.55
N ALA A 228 5.93 -10.12 -39.10
CA ALA A 228 5.11 -9.85 -40.30
C ALA A 228 5.70 -10.54 -41.54
#